data_e5fa70fbfa1d5611cee6bf2bf249c821
#
_entry.id   e5fa70fbfa1d5611cee6bf2bf249c821
#
_cell.length_a   1.000
_cell.length_b   1.000
_cell.length_c   1.000
_cell.angle_alpha   90.00
_cell.angle_beta   90.00
_cell.angle_gamma   90.00
#
_symmetry.space_group_name_H-M   'P 1'
#
loop_
_entity.id
_entity.type
_entity.pdbx_description
1 polymer ?
#
loop_
_entity_poly.entity_id
_entity_poly.type
_entity_poly.pdbx_seq_one_letter_code
_entity_poly.pdbx_strand_id
1 'polypeptide(L)'
;MKKYNVRNFVFSSSATVYGSAKEMPIKEEFELSSTNPYGSTKLMIEDMLRDISKAEPNFNIALLRYFNPVGAHESGLIGELPNGIPNNLMPYVSKVADGELDYVRVFGDDYNTPDGTGVRDYIHVVDLAKGHLKAVGKVLSSNGVEAYNLGTGIGYSVLDV
;
A
#
# COMPACT_ATOMS: atom_id res chain seq x y z
N MET A 1 -10.53 -20.75 6.28
CA MET A 1 -10.94 -20.05 7.50
C MET A 1 -12.14 -20.70 8.16
N LYS A 2 -13.33 -20.82 7.55
CA LYS A 2 -14.54 -21.43 8.14
C LYS A 2 -14.27 -22.81 8.78
N LYS A 3 -13.58 -23.72 8.06
CA LYS A 3 -13.23 -25.07 8.56
C LYS A 3 -12.53 -25.08 9.93
N TYR A 4 -11.77 -24.03 10.24
CA TYR A 4 -10.97 -23.94 11.47
C TYR A 4 -11.50 -22.84 12.42
N ASN A 5 -12.71 -22.36 12.19
CA ASN A 5 -13.36 -21.31 12.98
C ASN A 5 -12.53 -20.02 13.12
N VAL A 6 -11.68 -19.70 12.12
CA VAL A 6 -10.97 -18.43 12.03
C VAL A 6 -11.90 -17.40 11.40
N ARG A 7 -12.24 -16.34 12.13
CA ARG A 7 -13.23 -15.34 11.75
C ARG A 7 -12.65 -13.94 11.53
N ASN A 8 -11.42 -13.71 11.97
CA ASN A 8 -10.75 -12.42 11.87
C ASN A 8 -9.72 -12.47 10.75
N PHE A 9 -9.73 -11.45 9.89
CA PHE A 9 -8.86 -11.39 8.73
C PHE A 9 -8.34 -9.98 8.48
N VAL A 10 -7.04 -9.84 8.29
CA VAL A 10 -6.41 -8.60 7.83
C VAL A 10 -5.89 -8.84 6.42
N PHE A 11 -6.37 -8.05 5.47
CA PHE A 11 -6.01 -8.17 4.06
C PHE A 11 -5.09 -7.04 3.63
N SER A 12 -3.94 -7.42 3.08
CA SER A 12 -2.99 -6.52 2.44
C SER A 12 -3.52 -6.08 1.07
N SER A 13 -4.32 -5.03 1.06
CA SER A 13 -4.79 -4.36 -0.15
C SER A 13 -3.79 -3.30 -0.62
N SER A 14 -4.18 -2.41 -1.48
CA SER A 14 -3.31 -1.40 -2.09
C SER A 14 -4.10 -0.13 -2.42
N ALA A 15 -3.47 1.03 -2.33
CA ALA A 15 -4.05 2.28 -2.82
C ALA A 15 -4.33 2.28 -4.34
N THR A 16 -3.78 1.32 -5.10
CA THR A 16 -4.11 1.13 -6.53
C THR A 16 -5.58 0.78 -6.80
N VAL A 17 -6.34 0.39 -5.78
CA VAL A 17 -7.79 0.16 -5.89
C VAL A 17 -8.60 1.45 -6.09
N TYR A 18 -8.00 2.62 -5.88
CA TYR A 18 -8.63 3.91 -6.15
C TYR A 18 -8.48 4.37 -7.62
N GLY A 19 -7.66 3.66 -8.40
CA GLY A 19 -7.40 4.03 -9.79
C GLY A 19 -6.81 5.43 -9.92
N SER A 20 -7.41 6.26 -10.77
CA SER A 20 -7.04 7.67 -10.93
C SER A 20 -7.94 8.53 -10.05
N ALA A 21 -7.57 8.69 -8.78
CA ALA A 21 -8.30 9.54 -7.86
C ALA A 21 -8.34 11.00 -8.35
N LYS A 22 -9.51 11.64 -8.24
CA LYS A 22 -9.73 13.02 -8.73
C LYS A 22 -9.31 14.07 -7.70
N GLU A 23 -9.24 13.71 -6.45
CA GLU A 23 -8.97 14.59 -5.32
C GLU A 23 -7.89 14.01 -4.41
N MET A 24 -7.15 14.88 -3.75
CA MET A 24 -6.12 14.52 -2.76
C MET A 24 -6.35 15.31 -1.46
N PRO A 25 -6.06 14.74 -0.30
CA PRO A 25 -5.61 13.37 -0.06
C PRO A 25 -6.72 12.33 -0.29
N ILE A 26 -6.34 11.12 -0.72
CA ILE A 26 -7.29 10.03 -0.97
C ILE A 26 -7.86 9.54 0.36
N LYS A 27 -9.20 9.42 0.41
CA LYS A 27 -9.95 8.94 1.57
C LYS A 27 -10.56 7.55 1.31
N GLU A 28 -10.84 6.81 2.39
CA GLU A 28 -11.32 5.43 2.30
C GLU A 28 -12.70 5.30 1.63
N GLU A 29 -13.53 6.34 1.72
CA GLU A 29 -14.86 6.41 1.10
C GLU A 29 -14.84 6.74 -0.40
N PHE A 30 -13.68 7.03 -0.99
CA PHE A 30 -13.60 7.34 -2.41
C PHE A 30 -14.00 6.15 -3.28
N GLU A 31 -14.51 6.46 -4.47
CA GLU A 31 -14.88 5.47 -5.47
C GLU A 31 -13.71 4.55 -5.80
N LEU A 32 -14.00 3.25 -5.86
CA LEU A 32 -13.00 2.24 -6.18
C LEU A 32 -13.03 1.92 -7.66
N SER A 33 -11.85 1.94 -8.25
CA SER A 33 -11.61 1.55 -9.64
C SER A 33 -10.18 1.02 -9.76
N SER A 34 -9.84 0.43 -10.88
CA SER A 34 -8.45 0.04 -11.09
C SER A 34 -8.00 0.37 -12.50
N THR A 35 -6.75 0.82 -12.63
CA THR A 35 -6.14 1.17 -13.92
C THR A 35 -5.12 0.14 -14.41
N ASN A 36 -4.89 -0.91 -13.62
CA ASN A 36 -3.93 -1.95 -13.95
C ASN A 36 -4.34 -3.32 -13.37
N PRO A 37 -3.80 -4.44 -13.92
CA PRO A 37 -4.17 -5.80 -13.48
C PRO A 37 -3.89 -6.06 -11.99
N TYR A 38 -2.82 -5.52 -11.42
CA TYR A 38 -2.52 -5.67 -10.00
C TYR A 38 -3.61 -5.03 -9.12
N GLY A 39 -3.97 -3.76 -9.40
CA GLY A 39 -5.08 -3.08 -8.71
C GLY A 39 -6.40 -3.84 -8.84
N SER A 40 -6.69 -4.37 -10.04
CA SER A 40 -7.88 -5.19 -10.28
C SER A 40 -7.92 -6.44 -9.39
N THR A 41 -6.80 -7.15 -9.23
CA THR A 41 -6.77 -8.34 -8.34
C THR A 41 -7.05 -7.96 -6.89
N LYS A 42 -6.53 -6.84 -6.40
CA LYS A 42 -6.78 -6.36 -5.05
C LYS A 42 -8.23 -5.96 -4.85
N LEU A 43 -8.81 -5.23 -5.80
CA LEU A 43 -10.21 -4.80 -5.76
C LEU A 43 -11.17 -6.01 -5.77
N MET A 44 -10.95 -6.97 -6.65
CA MET A 44 -11.75 -8.21 -6.68
C MET A 44 -11.72 -8.97 -5.35
N ILE A 45 -10.57 -9.00 -4.67
CA ILE A 45 -10.47 -9.66 -3.36
C ILE A 45 -11.21 -8.82 -2.30
N GLU A 46 -11.12 -7.49 -2.33
CA GLU A 46 -11.92 -6.64 -1.43
C GLU A 46 -13.42 -6.90 -1.59
N ASP A 47 -13.91 -6.98 -2.83
CA ASP A 47 -15.32 -7.25 -3.13
C ASP A 47 -15.74 -8.63 -2.59
N MET A 48 -14.95 -9.68 -2.88
CA MET A 48 -15.20 -11.02 -2.33
C MET A 48 -15.23 -11.03 -0.80
N LEU A 49 -14.32 -10.32 -0.14
CA LEU A 49 -14.25 -10.25 1.32
C LEU A 49 -15.47 -9.51 1.90
N ARG A 50 -15.95 -8.45 1.25
CA ARG A 50 -17.18 -7.74 1.63
C ARG A 50 -18.40 -8.64 1.50
N ASP A 51 -18.51 -9.41 0.42
CA ASP A 51 -19.63 -10.33 0.20
C ASP A 51 -19.60 -11.51 1.19
N ILE A 52 -18.41 -12.04 1.50
CA ILE A 52 -18.26 -13.06 2.56
C ILE A 52 -18.72 -12.51 3.91
N SER A 53 -18.35 -11.29 4.28
CA SER A 53 -18.74 -10.70 5.55
C SER A 53 -20.25 -10.42 5.62
N LYS A 54 -20.88 -10.04 4.51
CA LYS A 54 -22.36 -9.90 4.43
C LYS A 54 -23.06 -11.23 4.63
N ALA A 55 -22.54 -12.31 4.00
CA ALA A 55 -23.11 -13.65 4.13
C ALA A 55 -22.83 -14.30 5.49
N GLU A 56 -21.77 -13.91 6.15
CA GLU A 56 -21.28 -14.46 7.42
C GLU A 56 -20.98 -13.31 8.42
N PRO A 57 -21.98 -12.80 9.14
CA PRO A 57 -21.83 -11.58 9.97
C PRO A 57 -20.76 -11.66 11.06
N ASN A 58 -20.26 -12.86 11.37
CA ASN A 58 -19.18 -13.05 12.34
C ASN A 58 -17.78 -12.94 11.72
N PHE A 59 -17.66 -12.66 10.41
CA PHE A 59 -16.37 -12.39 9.79
C PHE A 59 -16.02 -10.91 9.94
N ASN A 60 -14.89 -10.67 10.61
CA ASN A 60 -14.34 -9.35 10.87
C ASN A 60 -13.11 -9.14 9.99
N ILE A 61 -13.12 -8.11 9.18
CA ILE A 61 -12.12 -7.93 8.12
C ILE A 61 -11.60 -6.49 8.14
N ALA A 62 -10.29 -6.34 8.18
CA ALA A 62 -9.61 -5.08 7.92
C ALA A 62 -8.94 -5.13 6.55
N LEU A 63 -9.29 -4.18 5.68
CA LEU A 63 -8.69 -4.00 4.36
C LEU A 63 -7.65 -2.90 4.46
N LEU A 64 -6.37 -3.24 4.40
CA LEU A 64 -5.27 -2.27 4.52
C LEU A 64 -4.79 -1.86 3.14
N ARG A 65 -5.11 -0.64 2.74
CA ARG A 65 -4.73 -0.06 1.44
C ARG A 65 -3.41 0.68 1.57
N TYR A 66 -2.32 -0.01 1.22
CA TYR A 66 -0.98 0.55 1.30
C TYR A 66 -0.74 1.58 0.20
N PHE A 67 -0.07 2.66 0.57
CA PHE A 67 0.65 3.51 -0.36
C PHE A 67 2.02 2.89 -0.66
N ASN A 68 3.11 3.62 -0.74
CA ASN A 68 4.41 3.08 -1.12
C ASN A 68 5.26 2.76 0.12
N PRO A 69 5.40 1.49 0.55
CA PRO A 69 6.28 1.14 1.65
C PRO A 69 7.74 1.40 1.29
N VAL A 70 8.50 1.97 2.23
CA VAL A 70 9.93 2.26 2.09
C VAL A 70 10.67 2.07 3.40
N GLY A 71 11.99 2.06 3.33
CA GLY A 71 12.87 2.00 4.49
C GLY A 71 13.15 0.58 4.98
N ALA A 72 13.88 0.52 6.07
CA ALA A 72 14.32 -0.71 6.71
C ALA A 72 14.17 -0.61 8.24
N HIS A 73 14.24 -1.73 8.93
CA HIS A 73 14.25 -1.72 10.39
C HIS A 73 15.57 -1.15 10.92
N GLU A 74 15.51 -0.39 12.01
CA GLU A 74 16.67 0.29 12.62
C GLU A 74 17.82 -0.65 13.00
N SER A 75 17.53 -1.94 13.23
CA SER A 75 18.54 -2.95 13.53
C SER A 75 19.46 -3.28 12.34
N GLY A 76 19.10 -2.87 11.11
CA GLY A 76 19.79 -3.26 9.90
C GLY A 76 19.64 -4.74 9.49
N LEU A 77 18.85 -5.54 10.25
CA LEU A 77 18.68 -6.98 10.00
C LEU A 77 17.52 -7.28 9.04
N ILE A 78 16.63 -6.33 8.82
CA ILE A 78 15.44 -6.45 7.96
C ILE A 78 15.37 -5.23 7.06
N GLY A 79 15.34 -5.47 5.76
CA GLY A 79 15.24 -4.43 4.74
C GLY A 79 14.80 -4.99 3.40
N GLU A 80 14.76 -4.16 2.37
CA GLU A 80 14.42 -4.56 1.01
C GLU A 80 15.68 -4.77 0.20
N LEU A 81 15.91 -6.01 -0.23
CA LEU A 81 17.01 -6.39 -1.12
C LEU A 81 16.44 -7.19 -2.31
N PRO A 82 15.94 -6.52 -3.35
CA PRO A 82 15.36 -7.19 -4.50
C PRO A 82 16.42 -7.95 -5.30
N ASN A 83 16.04 -9.10 -5.83
CA ASN A 83 16.87 -9.85 -6.77
C ASN A 83 16.97 -9.11 -8.11
N GLY A 84 18.16 -8.81 -8.57
CA GLY A 84 18.41 -8.09 -9.82
C GLY A 84 18.16 -6.58 -9.73
N ILE A 85 17.78 -5.98 -10.87
CA ILE A 85 17.53 -4.53 -10.96
C ILE A 85 16.17 -4.22 -10.31
N PRO A 86 16.12 -3.30 -9.31
CA PRO A 86 14.86 -2.94 -8.66
C PRO A 86 13.86 -2.30 -9.62
N ASN A 87 12.57 -2.61 -9.42
CA ASN A 87 11.48 -1.95 -10.15
C ASN A 87 10.89 -0.77 -9.36
N ASN A 88 11.13 -0.71 -8.04
CA ASN A 88 10.68 0.39 -7.18
C ASN A 88 11.75 1.47 -7.07
N LEU A 89 11.32 2.73 -6.91
CA LEU A 89 12.20 3.89 -6.90
C LEU A 89 13.23 3.80 -5.75
N MET A 90 12.77 3.63 -4.50
CA MET A 90 13.67 3.70 -3.33
C MET A 90 14.79 2.66 -3.32
N PRO A 91 14.55 1.36 -3.60
CA PRO A 91 15.65 0.39 -3.74
C PRO A 91 16.63 0.74 -4.86
N TYR A 92 16.12 1.36 -5.95
CA TYR A 92 16.97 1.82 -7.05
C TYR A 92 17.86 2.99 -6.62
N VAL A 93 17.27 4.00 -5.96
CA VAL A 93 18.01 5.15 -5.41
C VAL A 93 19.07 4.68 -4.41
N SER A 94 18.73 3.74 -3.51
CA SER A 94 19.67 3.18 -2.54
C SER A 94 20.86 2.49 -3.22
N LYS A 95 20.63 1.74 -4.30
CA LYS A 95 21.72 1.10 -5.08
C LYS A 95 22.63 2.12 -5.78
N VAL A 96 22.07 3.24 -6.24
CA VAL A 96 22.88 4.32 -6.80
C VAL A 96 23.69 5.02 -5.70
N ALA A 97 23.09 5.28 -4.54
CA ALA A 97 23.77 5.89 -3.41
C ALA A 97 24.91 5.02 -2.87
N ASP A 98 24.77 3.69 -2.93
CA ASP A 98 25.79 2.71 -2.52
C ASP A 98 26.85 2.44 -3.62
N GLY A 99 26.68 3.02 -4.80
CA GLY A 99 27.61 2.87 -5.94
C GLY A 99 27.47 1.55 -6.71
N GLU A 100 26.42 0.77 -6.48
CA GLU A 100 26.10 -0.43 -7.27
C GLU A 100 25.55 -0.08 -8.66
N LEU A 101 24.91 1.09 -8.80
CA LEU A 101 24.37 1.61 -10.06
C LEU A 101 24.87 3.04 -10.31
N ASP A 102 25.05 3.40 -11.57
CA ASP A 102 25.68 4.68 -11.95
C ASP A 102 24.77 5.88 -11.76
N TYR A 103 23.45 5.75 -12.01
CA TYR A 103 22.51 6.87 -11.97
C TYR A 103 21.06 6.41 -11.83
N VAL A 104 20.21 7.31 -11.33
CA VAL A 104 18.74 7.15 -11.31
C VAL A 104 18.17 7.67 -12.62
N ARG A 105 17.29 6.89 -13.25
CA ARG A 105 16.54 7.32 -14.44
C ARG A 105 15.19 7.89 -14.01
N VAL A 106 14.89 9.10 -14.43
CA VAL A 106 13.56 9.70 -14.31
C VAL A 106 12.78 9.42 -15.61
N PHE A 107 11.63 8.74 -15.47
CA PHE A 107 10.79 8.35 -16.59
C PHE A 107 9.61 9.33 -16.72
N GLY A 108 9.76 10.36 -17.55
CA GLY A 108 8.78 11.40 -17.80
C GLY A 108 8.90 12.58 -16.84
N ASP A 109 8.69 13.76 -17.40
CA ASP A 109 8.74 15.06 -16.75
C ASP A 109 7.57 15.96 -17.17
N ASP A 110 6.52 15.33 -17.73
CA ASP A 110 5.35 15.99 -18.31
C ASP A 110 4.04 15.67 -17.58
N TYR A 111 4.12 15.10 -16.36
CA TYR A 111 2.96 14.89 -15.52
C TYR A 111 2.44 16.21 -14.96
N ASN A 112 1.13 16.29 -14.70
CA ASN A 112 0.51 17.46 -14.06
C ASN A 112 0.82 17.50 -12.56
N THR A 113 2.09 17.74 -12.23
CA THR A 113 2.67 17.83 -10.88
C THR A 113 3.61 19.04 -10.81
N PRO A 114 4.01 19.51 -9.62
CA PRO A 114 4.84 20.72 -9.49
C PRO A 114 6.15 20.70 -10.26
N ASP A 115 6.78 19.53 -10.40
CA ASP A 115 8.07 19.37 -11.10
C ASP A 115 7.98 18.48 -12.36
N GLY A 116 6.77 18.12 -12.76
CA GLY A 116 6.52 17.26 -13.91
C GLY A 116 6.74 15.76 -13.67
N THR A 117 7.28 15.36 -12.52
CA THR A 117 7.52 13.95 -12.23
C THR A 117 6.40 13.31 -11.40
N GLY A 118 6.38 11.99 -11.31
CA GLY A 118 5.34 11.28 -10.57
C GLY A 118 5.43 11.52 -9.06
N VAL A 119 4.29 11.77 -8.40
CA VAL A 119 4.20 11.98 -6.94
C VAL A 119 3.64 10.74 -6.27
N ARG A 120 4.24 10.35 -5.15
CA ARG A 120 3.81 9.19 -4.35
C ARG A 120 3.86 9.51 -2.85
N ASP A 121 2.94 8.92 -2.09
CA ASP A 121 3.01 8.89 -0.62
C ASP A 121 3.86 7.70 -0.20
N TYR A 122 4.91 7.95 0.58
CA TYR A 122 5.82 6.92 1.08
C TYR A 122 5.61 6.72 2.58
N ILE A 123 5.29 5.48 2.98
CA ILE A 123 5.14 5.09 4.39
C ILE A 123 6.34 4.24 4.83
N HIS A 124 6.89 4.54 5.99
CA HIS A 124 8.00 3.74 6.54
C HIS A 124 7.51 2.31 6.89
N VAL A 125 8.27 1.29 6.51
CA VAL A 125 7.89 -0.12 6.67
C VAL A 125 7.58 -0.50 8.13
N VAL A 126 8.25 0.12 9.11
CA VAL A 126 7.98 -0.08 10.55
C VAL A 126 6.60 0.49 10.92
N ASP A 127 6.20 1.63 10.37
CA ASP A 127 4.88 2.22 10.64
C ASP A 127 3.77 1.41 9.93
N LEU A 128 4.05 0.90 8.75
CA LEU A 128 3.18 -0.07 8.08
C LEU A 128 2.98 -1.32 8.97
N ALA A 129 4.04 -1.88 9.55
CA ALA A 129 3.96 -3.01 10.47
C ALA A 129 3.14 -2.70 11.73
N LYS A 130 3.34 -1.50 12.31
CA LYS A 130 2.50 -1.02 13.43
C LYS A 130 1.02 -0.91 13.03
N GLY A 131 0.73 -0.44 11.81
CA GLY A 131 -0.61 -0.42 11.24
C GLY A 131 -1.27 -1.81 11.23
N HIS A 132 -0.53 -2.85 10.83
CA HIS A 132 -1.01 -4.24 10.89
C HIS A 132 -1.33 -4.70 12.31
N LEU A 133 -0.48 -4.39 13.28
CA LEU A 133 -0.74 -4.73 14.69
C LEU A 133 -2.03 -4.07 15.21
N LYS A 134 -2.26 -2.79 14.84
CA LYS A 134 -3.50 -2.09 15.18
C LYS A 134 -4.71 -2.70 14.49
N ALA A 135 -4.59 -3.08 13.21
CA ALA A 135 -5.66 -3.75 12.48
C ALA A 135 -6.02 -5.11 13.07
N VAL A 136 -5.03 -5.91 13.51
CA VAL A 136 -5.28 -7.17 14.24
C VAL A 136 -6.08 -6.89 15.52
N GLY A 137 -5.68 -5.91 16.33
CA GLY A 137 -6.45 -5.51 17.50
C GLY A 137 -7.88 -5.08 17.17
N LYS A 138 -8.06 -4.35 16.07
CA LYS A 138 -9.37 -3.87 15.62
C LYS A 138 -10.29 -5.03 15.21
N VAL A 139 -9.84 -5.96 14.37
CA VAL A 139 -10.69 -7.10 13.93
C VAL A 139 -11.06 -8.06 15.05
N LEU A 140 -10.31 -8.05 16.16
CA LEU A 140 -10.64 -8.81 17.36
C LEU A 140 -11.75 -8.16 18.21
N SER A 141 -12.01 -6.87 18.01
CA SER A 141 -12.94 -6.07 18.84
C SER A 141 -14.08 -5.42 18.04
N SER A 142 -14.10 -5.57 16.72
CA SER A 142 -15.13 -5.00 15.84
C SER A 142 -15.82 -6.07 15.01
N ASN A 143 -16.92 -5.70 14.35
CA ASN A 143 -17.65 -6.58 13.44
C ASN A 143 -17.68 -5.98 12.04
N GLY A 144 -17.71 -6.86 11.03
CA GLY A 144 -17.86 -6.48 9.63
C GLY A 144 -16.54 -6.16 8.93
N VAL A 145 -16.60 -5.32 7.89
CA VAL A 145 -15.46 -4.97 7.05
C VAL A 145 -15.19 -3.47 7.13
N GLU A 146 -13.96 -3.14 7.48
CA GLU A 146 -13.47 -1.76 7.46
C GLU A 146 -12.23 -1.63 6.60
N ALA A 147 -12.10 -0.53 5.84
CA ALA A 147 -10.91 -0.20 5.06
C ALA A 147 -10.09 0.88 5.77
N TYR A 148 -8.78 0.82 5.63
CA TYR A 148 -7.85 1.79 6.19
C TYR A 148 -6.75 2.09 5.19
N ASN A 149 -6.54 3.37 4.92
CA ASN A 149 -5.39 3.85 4.17
C ASN A 149 -4.13 3.82 5.06
N LEU A 150 -3.07 3.20 4.58
CA LEU A 150 -1.76 3.20 5.24
C LEU A 150 -0.78 4.01 4.40
N GLY A 151 -0.72 5.30 4.69
CA GLY A 151 0.13 6.32 4.09
C GLY A 151 0.39 7.42 5.11
N THR A 152 1.13 8.45 4.71
CA THR A 152 1.46 9.61 5.53
C THR A 152 0.53 10.80 5.25
N GLY A 153 -0.18 10.78 4.12
CA GLY A 153 -0.95 11.91 3.61
C GLY A 153 -0.10 12.97 2.92
N ILE A 154 1.21 12.73 2.78
CA ILE A 154 2.17 13.63 2.15
C ILE A 154 2.73 12.96 0.89
N GLY A 155 2.64 13.66 -0.24
CA GLY A 155 3.21 13.22 -1.50
C GLY A 155 4.63 13.76 -1.71
N TYR A 156 5.51 12.92 -2.24
CA TYR A 156 6.85 13.30 -2.69
C TYR A 156 7.00 12.98 -4.17
N SER A 157 7.59 13.88 -4.92
CA SER A 157 7.93 13.67 -6.32
C SER A 157 9.16 12.77 -6.47
N VAL A 158 9.43 12.32 -7.71
CA VAL A 158 10.68 11.59 -7.96
C VAL A 158 11.90 12.46 -7.70
N LEU A 159 11.82 13.78 -7.98
CA LEU A 159 12.92 14.71 -7.74
C LEU A 159 13.09 15.09 -6.27
N ASP A 160 12.03 15.02 -5.46
CA ASP A 160 12.12 15.22 -4.00
C ASP A 160 12.91 14.09 -3.33
N VAL A 161 12.77 12.87 -3.86
CA VAL A 161 13.43 11.67 -3.34
C VAL A 161 14.87 11.57 -3.78
#